data_347ebee5df35a7151e543ce6c53ccb5c
#
_entry.id   347ebee5df35a7151e543ce6c53ccb5c
#
_cell.length_a   1.000
_cell.length_b   1.000
_cell.length_c   1.000
_cell.angle_alpha   90.00
_cell.angle_beta   90.00
_cell.angle_gamma   90.00
#
_symmetry.space_group_name_H-M   'P 1'
#
loop_
_entity.id
_entity.type
_entity.pdbx_description
1 polymer ?
#
loop_
_entity_poly.entity_id
_entity_poly.type
_entity_poly.pdbx_seq_one_letter_code
_entity_poly.pdbx_strand_id
1 'polypeptide(L)'
;MKQIEVKKIVKAINASDGAGVKLKRSIGTPEADYIDPFLMLDEFGSDNKDDYVAGFPPHPHRGIETVTYMLAGDFEHISNCFNTSMRMRRKTCNIVIFIF
;
A
#
# COMPACT_ATOMS: atom_id res chain seq x y z
N MET A 1 19.81 -5.56 -29.33
CA MET A 1 19.07 -5.58 -28.04
C MET A 1 18.98 -4.16 -27.50
N LYS A 2 17.79 -3.71 -27.20
CA LYS A 2 17.62 -2.38 -26.60
C LYS A 2 18.03 -2.42 -25.12
N GLN A 3 18.84 -1.47 -24.69
CA GLN A 3 19.11 -1.26 -23.27
C GLN A 3 17.87 -0.68 -22.58
N ILE A 4 17.60 -1.17 -21.38
CA ILE A 4 16.58 -0.60 -20.52
C ILE A 4 17.21 0.56 -19.77
N GLU A 5 16.61 1.73 -19.91
CA GLU A 5 17.04 2.94 -19.24
C GLU A 5 16.03 3.35 -18.16
N VAL A 6 16.54 3.87 -17.04
CA VAL A 6 15.70 4.49 -16.02
C VAL A 6 15.24 5.85 -16.55
N LYS A 7 13.92 5.99 -16.76
CA LYS A 7 13.34 7.27 -17.22
C LYS A 7 13.11 8.25 -16.09
N LYS A 8 12.73 7.74 -14.93
CA LYS A 8 12.38 8.58 -13.79
C LYS A 8 12.56 7.81 -12.48
N ILE A 9 13.05 8.48 -11.47
CA ILE A 9 13.10 7.99 -10.09
C ILE A 9 12.15 8.85 -9.27
N VAL A 10 11.19 8.21 -8.60
CA VAL A 10 10.21 8.87 -7.74
C VAL A 10 10.53 8.51 -6.29
N LYS A 11 10.65 9.53 -5.46
CA LYS A 11 10.83 9.35 -4.02
C LYS A 11 9.46 9.21 -3.36
N ALA A 12 9.27 8.14 -2.58
CA ALA A 12 8.06 7.95 -1.80
C ALA A 12 7.89 9.09 -0.77
N ILE A 13 6.66 9.51 -0.59
CA ILE A 13 6.29 10.54 0.38
C ILE A 13 5.53 9.92 1.56
N ASN A 14 5.64 10.54 2.73
CA ASN A 14 4.87 10.15 3.89
C ASN A 14 3.39 10.45 3.66
N ALA A 15 2.55 9.49 3.99
CA ALA A 15 1.10 9.59 3.90
C ALA A 15 0.44 8.85 5.07
N SER A 16 -0.85 9.07 5.23
CA SER A 16 -1.67 8.34 6.18
C SER A 16 -2.96 7.92 5.50
N ASP A 17 -3.39 6.70 5.73
CA ASP A 17 -4.61 6.16 5.14
C ASP A 17 -5.33 5.23 6.13
N GLY A 18 -6.52 4.75 5.74
CA GLY A 18 -7.34 3.96 6.62
C GLY A 18 -7.76 4.74 7.88
N ALA A 19 -7.68 4.11 9.03
CA ALA A 19 -7.99 4.73 10.33
C ALA A 19 -6.76 5.35 11.02
N GLY A 20 -5.76 5.74 10.24
CA GLY A 20 -4.55 6.39 10.75
C GLY A 20 -3.28 5.54 10.60
N VAL A 21 -3.24 4.65 9.62
CA VAL A 21 -2.02 3.90 9.28
C VAL A 21 -1.02 4.81 8.61
N LYS A 22 0.19 4.89 9.16
CA LYS A 22 1.30 5.63 8.55
C LYS A 22 1.95 4.79 7.46
N LEU A 23 2.12 5.38 6.29
CA LEU A 23 2.67 4.72 5.12
C LEU A 23 3.56 5.66 4.30
N LYS A 24 4.24 5.08 3.33
CA LYS A 24 4.97 5.82 2.29
C LYS A 24 4.36 5.49 0.94
N ARG A 25 3.99 6.51 0.20
CA ARG A 25 3.34 6.38 -1.12
C ARG A 25 4.28 6.83 -2.22
N SER A 26 4.44 6.01 -3.25
CA SER A 26 5.28 6.32 -4.40
C SER A 26 4.49 6.54 -5.68
N ILE A 27 3.41 5.79 -5.92
CA ILE A 27 2.45 6.04 -7.00
C ILE A 27 1.14 6.49 -6.38
N GLY A 28 0.45 7.41 -6.99
CA GLY A 28 -0.70 8.13 -6.44
C GLY A 28 -0.28 9.40 -5.70
N THR A 29 0.80 10.02 -6.16
CA THR A 29 1.37 11.27 -5.63
C THR A 29 1.39 12.32 -6.74
N PRO A 30 1.55 13.63 -6.42
CA PRO A 30 1.67 14.66 -7.45
C PRO A 30 2.82 14.42 -8.43
N GLU A 31 3.91 13.79 -8.01
CA GLU A 31 5.06 13.49 -8.85
C GLU A 31 4.85 12.25 -9.73
N ALA A 32 4.05 11.29 -9.29
CA ALA A 32 3.69 10.07 -10.01
C ALA A 32 2.22 9.74 -9.74
N ASP A 33 1.33 10.54 -10.33
CA ASP A 33 -0.12 10.43 -10.13
C ASP A 33 -0.68 9.10 -10.63
N TYR A 34 -0.20 8.65 -11.79
CA TYR A 34 -0.62 7.42 -12.40
C TYR A 34 0.49 6.82 -13.26
N ILE A 35 0.73 5.53 -13.11
CA ILE A 35 1.64 4.76 -13.97
C ILE A 35 0.93 3.48 -14.39
N ASP A 36 0.38 3.48 -15.60
CA ASP A 36 -0.42 2.38 -16.16
C ASP A 36 0.25 1.01 -15.98
N PRO A 37 -0.40 0.01 -15.39
CA PRO A 37 -1.80 0.00 -14.90
C PRO A 37 -1.94 0.40 -13.42
N PHE A 38 -0.90 0.90 -12.78
CA PHE A 38 -0.85 1.12 -11.33
C PHE A 38 -1.47 2.46 -10.95
N LEU A 39 -2.50 2.39 -10.12
CA LEU A 39 -3.15 3.56 -9.51
C LEU A 39 -2.42 4.00 -8.25
N MET A 40 -1.86 3.06 -7.50
CA MET A 40 -1.26 3.34 -6.20
C MET A 40 -0.20 2.30 -5.85
N LEU A 41 0.86 2.76 -5.22
CA LEU A 41 1.88 1.92 -4.61
C LEU A 41 2.22 2.46 -3.23
N ASP A 42 1.85 1.71 -2.22
CA ASP A 42 2.05 2.04 -0.82
C ASP A 42 2.94 1.03 -0.13
N GLU A 43 3.88 1.54 0.64
CA GLU A 43 4.69 0.77 1.58
C GLU A 43 4.35 1.19 3.00
N PHE A 44 4.07 0.22 3.86
CA PHE A 44 3.94 0.48 5.28
C PHE A 44 4.60 -0.62 6.10
N GLY A 45 5.26 -0.20 7.13
CA GLY A 45 5.97 -1.07 8.03
C GLY A 45 6.57 -0.24 9.15
N SER A 46 6.46 -0.75 10.36
CA SER A 46 6.96 -0.07 11.55
C SER A 46 7.16 -1.08 12.67
N ASP A 47 8.12 -0.83 13.52
CA ASP A 47 8.28 -1.51 14.80
C ASP A 47 7.38 -0.90 15.88
N ASN A 48 6.80 0.27 15.62
CA ASN A 48 5.85 0.93 16.49
C ASN A 48 4.42 0.52 16.15
N LYS A 49 3.77 -0.19 17.07
CA LYS A 49 2.40 -0.66 16.92
C LYS A 49 1.40 0.46 16.63
N ASP A 50 1.59 1.64 17.20
CA ASP A 50 0.67 2.77 17.06
C ASP A 50 0.61 3.30 15.62
N ASP A 51 1.63 3.03 14.81
CA ASP A 51 1.66 3.45 13.42
C ASP A 51 0.69 2.67 12.51
N TYR A 52 0.23 1.49 12.94
CA TYR A 52 -0.58 0.62 12.09
C TYR A 52 -1.75 -0.08 12.80
N VAL A 53 -1.85 0.00 14.13
CA VAL A 53 -2.83 -0.78 14.90
C VAL A 53 -4.28 -0.49 14.51
N ALA A 54 -4.58 0.72 14.07
CA ALA A 54 -5.92 1.13 13.65
C ALA A 54 -6.39 0.42 12.37
N GLY A 55 -5.47 0.01 11.52
CA GLY A 55 -5.76 -0.73 10.30
C GLY A 55 -6.55 0.05 9.26
N PHE A 56 -7.13 -0.70 8.33
CA PHE A 56 -8.00 -0.17 7.29
C PHE A 56 -9.40 -0.73 7.51
N PRO A 57 -10.36 0.09 7.98
CA PRO A 57 -11.75 -0.36 8.15
C PRO A 57 -12.38 -0.80 6.84
N PRO A 58 -13.48 -1.55 6.86
CA PRO A 58 -14.18 -1.96 5.65
C PRO A 58 -14.52 -0.76 4.75
N HIS A 59 -14.16 -0.88 3.49
CA HIS A 59 -14.45 0.13 2.47
C HIS A 59 -14.59 -0.53 1.09
N PRO A 60 -15.31 0.10 0.14
CA PRO A 60 -15.56 -0.53 -1.16
C PRO A 60 -14.30 -0.54 -2.04
N HIS A 61 -14.11 -1.66 -2.75
CA HIS A 61 -13.15 -1.81 -3.84
C HIS A 61 -13.87 -2.33 -5.08
N ARG A 62 -14.25 -1.43 -5.97
CA ARG A 62 -14.89 -1.79 -7.24
C ARG A 62 -14.02 -1.40 -8.42
N GLY A 63 -13.87 -2.33 -9.37
CA GLY A 63 -13.11 -2.08 -10.59
C GLY A 63 -11.61 -1.94 -10.39
N ILE A 64 -11.10 -2.33 -9.23
CA ILE A 64 -9.68 -2.34 -8.90
C ILE A 64 -9.25 -3.68 -8.34
N GLU A 65 -7.99 -4.00 -8.50
CA GLU A 65 -7.36 -5.16 -7.89
C GLU A 65 -6.24 -4.71 -6.95
N THR A 66 -5.98 -5.51 -5.93
CA THR A 66 -4.89 -5.26 -4.99
C THR A 66 -3.97 -6.46 -4.93
N VAL A 67 -2.67 -6.21 -4.92
CA VAL A 67 -1.65 -7.22 -4.66
C VAL A 67 -0.83 -6.78 -3.46
N THR A 68 -0.82 -7.61 -2.44
CA THR A 68 -0.03 -7.38 -1.23
C THR A 68 1.24 -8.20 -1.28
N TYR A 69 2.38 -7.55 -1.17
CA TYR A 69 3.68 -8.18 -1.07
C TYR A 69 4.20 -8.07 0.36
N MET A 70 4.30 -9.21 1.04
CA MET A 70 4.76 -9.29 2.43
C MET A 70 6.26 -9.40 2.50
N LEU A 71 6.91 -8.50 3.21
CA LEU A 71 8.34 -8.57 3.51
C LEU A 71 8.58 -9.15 4.91
N ALA A 72 7.75 -8.79 5.87
CA ALA A 72 7.83 -9.28 7.24
C ALA A 72 6.50 -9.10 7.96
N GLY A 73 6.26 -9.85 9.02
CA GLY A 73 5.12 -9.68 9.89
C GLY A 73 3.91 -10.55 9.55
N ASP A 74 2.77 -10.13 10.05
CA ASP A 74 1.49 -10.83 9.91
C ASP A 74 0.39 -9.83 9.57
N PHE A 75 -0.35 -10.11 8.51
CA PHE A 75 -1.32 -9.21 7.93
C PHE A 75 -2.60 -9.94 7.58
N GLU A 76 -3.71 -9.43 8.04
CA GLU A 76 -5.02 -9.96 7.72
C GLU A 76 -5.71 -9.06 6.69
N HIS A 77 -6.07 -9.64 5.58
CA HIS A 77 -6.81 -8.98 4.52
C HIS A 77 -8.10 -9.77 4.25
N ILE A 78 -9.23 -9.15 4.52
CA ILE A 78 -10.55 -9.72 4.24
C ILE A 78 -11.16 -8.91 3.11
N SER A 79 -11.47 -9.61 2.01
CA SER A 79 -12.02 -8.99 0.81
C SER A 79 -13.18 -9.81 0.25
N ASN A 80 -14.19 -9.12 -0.25
CA ASN A 80 -15.25 -9.68 -1.06
C ASN A 80 -15.52 -8.78 -2.27
N CYS A 81 -16.52 -9.09 -3.08
CA CYS A 81 -16.84 -8.33 -4.30
C CYS A 81 -17.15 -6.83 -4.07
N PHE A 82 -17.41 -6.42 -2.85
CA PHE A 82 -17.90 -5.08 -2.53
C PHE A 82 -17.03 -4.32 -1.53
N ASN A 83 -16.41 -5.02 -0.59
CA ASN A 83 -15.68 -4.41 0.50
C ASN A 83 -14.37 -5.12 0.78
N THR A 84 -13.41 -4.37 1.28
CA THR A 84 -12.16 -4.87 1.81
C THR A 84 -11.89 -4.29 3.20
N SER A 85 -11.21 -5.05 4.02
CA SER A 85 -10.64 -4.57 5.28
C SER A 85 -9.28 -5.19 5.50
N MET A 86 -8.38 -4.47 6.13
CA MET A 86 -7.02 -4.89 6.36
C MET A 86 -6.56 -4.50 7.75
N ARG A 87 -5.83 -5.39 8.41
CA ARG A 87 -5.16 -5.08 9.67
C ARG A 87 -3.91 -5.92 9.89
N MET A 88 -2.97 -5.34 10.59
CA MET A 88 -1.74 -6.00 11.00
C MET A 88 -1.89 -6.62 12.38
N ARG A 89 -1.34 -7.81 12.56
CA ARG A 89 -1.51 -8.59 13.79
C ARG A 89 -0.28 -8.65 14.67
N ARG A 90 0.92 -8.42 14.12
CA ARG A 90 2.19 -8.53 14.86
C ARG A 90 2.88 -7.19 15.02
N LYS A 91 3.84 -7.14 15.97
CA LYS A 91 4.58 -5.93 16.33
C LYS A 91 5.44 -5.36 15.22
N THR A 92 5.95 -6.21 14.33
CA THR A 92 6.76 -5.80 13.18
C THR A 92 6.04 -6.24 11.92
N CYS A 93 5.78 -5.30 11.03
CA CYS A 93 5.16 -5.59 9.75
C CYS A 93 5.80 -4.70 8.68
N ASN A 94 6.13 -5.29 7.56
CA ASN A 94 6.61 -4.54 6.40
C ASN A 94 5.94 -5.08 5.15
N ILE A 95 5.18 -4.24 4.48
CA ILE A 95 4.26 -4.63 3.42
C ILE A 95 4.31 -3.60 2.31
N VAL A 96 4.26 -4.09 1.08
CA VAL A 96 4.04 -3.27 -0.10
C VAL A 96 2.71 -3.67 -0.73
N ILE A 97 1.84 -2.71 -1.00
CA ILE A 97 0.56 -2.93 -1.67
C ILE A 97 0.53 -2.19 -3.00
N PHE A 98 0.24 -2.93 -4.06
CA PHE A 98 -0.05 -2.41 -5.38
C PHE A 98 -1.56 -2.38 -5.59
N ILE A 99 -2.08 -1.27 -6.10
CA ILE A 99 -3.49 -1.13 -6.51
C ILE A 99 -3.51 -0.78 -8.00
N PHE A 100 -4.29 -1.54 -8.75
CA PHE A 100 -4.41 -1.36 -10.20
C PHE A 100 -5.76 -1.78 -10.76
#